data_6279cf04d9125fd374ec3742db077f2c
#
_entry.id   6279cf04d9125fd374ec3742db077f2c
#
_cell.length_a   1.000
_cell.length_b   1.000
_cell.length_c   1.000
_cell.angle_alpha   90.00
_cell.angle_beta   90.00
_cell.angle_gamma   90.00
#
_symmetry.space_group_name_H-M   'P 1'
#
loop_
_entity.id
_entity.type
_entity.pdbx_description
1 polymer ?
#
loop_
_entity_poly.entity_id
_entity_poly.type
_entity_poly.pdbx_seq_one_letter_code
_entity_poly.pdbx_strand_id
1 'polypeptide(L)'
;MAVFVAVSASEEVIGSVACKALNGEGHLRGMAVLPAWQGRGVAQQLLDRAESELYERGCNRITLDTTEPLKRAIRFYERNGFCATGRTEDFFGMSLYEYAKRY
;
A
#
# COMPACT_ATOMS: atom_id res chain seq x y z
N MET A 1 -7.18 11.43 -6.23
CA MET A 1 -6.92 10.20 -5.43
C MET A 1 -7.88 9.11 -5.86
N ALA A 2 -7.38 7.90 -6.01
CA ALA A 2 -8.20 6.75 -6.35
C ALA A 2 -8.30 5.81 -5.13
N VAL A 3 -9.47 5.21 -4.95
CA VAL A 3 -9.70 4.25 -3.88
C VAL A 3 -10.20 2.96 -4.51
N PHE A 4 -9.58 1.84 -4.15
CA PHE A 4 -10.00 0.52 -4.60
C PHE A 4 -10.47 -0.30 -3.41
N VAL A 5 -11.53 -1.05 -3.61
CA VAL A 5 -12.06 -1.94 -2.57
C VAL A 5 -12.09 -3.36 -3.09
N ALA A 6 -11.85 -4.30 -2.19
CA ALA A 6 -12.06 -5.72 -2.45
C ALA A 6 -13.41 -6.12 -1.86
N VAL A 7 -14.20 -6.85 -2.65
CA VAL A 7 -15.55 -7.24 -2.28
C VAL A 7 -15.66 -8.75 -2.34
N SER A 8 -16.25 -9.34 -1.31
CA SER A 8 -16.46 -10.79 -1.26
C SER A 8 -17.61 -11.22 -2.18
N ALA A 9 -17.77 -12.52 -2.37
CA ALA A 9 -18.88 -13.08 -3.16
C ALA A 9 -20.25 -12.69 -2.57
N SER A 10 -20.33 -12.39 -1.28
CA SER A 10 -21.56 -11.92 -0.62
C SER A 10 -21.69 -10.39 -0.62
N GLU A 11 -20.89 -9.70 -1.43
CA GLU A 11 -20.92 -8.25 -1.58
C GLU A 11 -20.49 -7.46 -0.33
N GLU A 12 -19.72 -8.10 0.55
CA GLU A 12 -19.14 -7.43 1.71
C GLU A 12 -17.80 -6.80 1.33
N VAL A 13 -17.55 -5.56 1.74
CA VAL A 13 -16.25 -4.92 1.55
C VAL A 13 -15.27 -5.53 2.56
N ILE A 14 -14.24 -6.20 2.05
CA ILE A 14 -13.29 -6.95 2.87
C ILE A 14 -11.90 -6.32 2.92
N GLY A 15 -11.66 -5.30 2.09
CA GLY A 15 -10.39 -4.59 2.10
C GLY A 15 -10.46 -3.34 1.25
N SER A 16 -9.49 -2.45 1.44
CA SER A 16 -9.40 -1.21 0.67
C SER A 16 -7.96 -0.72 0.60
N VAL A 17 -7.69 0.12 -0.40
CA VAL A 17 -6.43 0.85 -0.53
C VAL A 17 -6.72 2.14 -1.29
N ALA A 18 -6.04 3.22 -0.90
CA ALA A 18 -6.08 4.47 -1.63
C ALA A 18 -4.72 4.73 -2.26
N CYS A 19 -4.72 5.37 -3.43
CA CYS A 19 -3.49 5.78 -4.08
C CYS A 19 -3.65 7.17 -4.69
N LYS A 20 -2.51 7.87 -4.81
CA LYS A 20 -2.44 9.24 -5.30
C LYS A 20 -1.22 9.37 -6.18
N ALA A 21 -1.36 10.05 -7.30
CA ALA A 21 -0.24 10.33 -8.22
C ALA A 21 0.00 11.83 -8.28
N LEU A 22 1.29 12.22 -8.20
CA LEU A 22 1.70 13.61 -8.32
C LEU A 22 3.13 13.66 -8.85
N ASN A 23 3.33 14.36 -9.97
CA ASN A 23 4.66 14.60 -10.55
C ASN A 23 5.50 13.32 -10.73
N GLY A 24 4.88 12.25 -11.23
CA GLY A 24 5.57 10.99 -11.48
C GLY A 24 5.78 10.12 -10.25
N GLU A 25 5.34 10.56 -9.09
CA GLU A 25 5.38 9.76 -7.87
C GLU A 25 3.98 9.30 -7.48
N GLY A 26 3.88 8.03 -7.09
CA GLY A 26 2.67 7.46 -6.52
C GLY A 26 2.81 7.30 -5.03
N HIS A 27 1.71 7.41 -4.32
CA HIS A 27 1.68 7.19 -2.88
C HIS A 27 0.49 6.31 -2.52
N LEU A 28 0.76 5.26 -1.75
CA LEU A 28 -0.26 4.34 -1.26
C LEU A 28 -0.66 4.73 0.16
N ARG A 29 -1.96 4.71 0.42
CA ARG A 29 -2.51 5.07 1.73
C ARG A 29 -3.55 4.07 2.18
N GLY A 30 -3.60 3.84 3.48
CA GLY A 30 -4.72 3.18 4.13
C GLY A 30 -5.03 1.79 3.64
N MET A 31 -4.02 1.02 3.26
CA MET A 31 -4.28 -0.37 2.91
C MET A 31 -4.74 -1.13 4.14
N ALA A 32 -5.92 -1.71 4.06
CA ALA A 32 -6.52 -2.48 5.15
C ALA A 32 -7.26 -3.69 4.60
N VAL A 33 -7.18 -4.80 5.33
CA VAL A 33 -7.90 -6.02 5.02
C VAL A 33 -8.52 -6.52 6.32
N LEU A 34 -9.80 -6.90 6.28
CA LEU A 34 -10.47 -7.44 7.45
C LEU A 34 -9.70 -8.65 8.00
N PRO A 35 -9.60 -8.80 9.33
CA PRO A 35 -8.82 -9.89 9.93
C PRO A 35 -9.19 -11.28 9.42
N ALA A 36 -10.47 -11.55 9.21
CA ALA A 36 -10.92 -12.84 8.71
C ALA A 36 -10.46 -13.14 7.27
N TRP A 37 -10.03 -12.12 6.53
CA TRP A 37 -9.60 -12.23 5.14
C TRP A 37 -8.11 -12.06 4.95
N GLN A 38 -7.37 -11.85 6.02
CA GLN A 38 -5.90 -11.77 5.94
C GLN A 38 -5.30 -13.13 5.61
N GLY A 39 -4.20 -13.14 4.84
CA GLY A 39 -3.56 -14.37 4.42
C GLY A 39 -4.25 -15.06 3.25
N ARG A 40 -5.23 -14.42 2.61
CA ARG A 40 -5.98 -14.98 1.48
C ARG A 40 -5.70 -14.30 0.15
N GLY A 41 -4.65 -13.48 0.08
CA GLY A 41 -4.26 -12.81 -1.14
C GLY A 41 -5.00 -11.51 -1.43
N VAL A 42 -5.85 -11.03 -0.53
CA VAL A 42 -6.61 -9.77 -0.74
C VAL A 42 -5.69 -8.57 -0.80
N ALA A 43 -4.72 -8.46 0.12
CA ALA A 43 -3.76 -7.37 0.11
C ALA A 43 -2.95 -7.35 -1.18
N GLN A 44 -2.56 -8.52 -1.69
CA GLN A 44 -1.81 -8.60 -2.94
C GLN A 44 -2.62 -8.11 -4.12
N GLN A 45 -3.90 -8.46 -4.19
CA GLN A 45 -4.78 -8.01 -5.26
C GLN A 45 -4.99 -6.50 -5.20
N LEU A 46 -5.17 -5.95 -4.00
CA LEU A 46 -5.31 -4.50 -3.81
C LEU A 46 -4.03 -3.77 -4.23
N LEU A 47 -2.88 -4.27 -3.81
CA LEU A 47 -1.60 -3.68 -4.18
C LEU A 47 -1.40 -3.70 -5.70
N ASP A 48 -1.65 -4.85 -6.33
CA ASP A 48 -1.49 -5.00 -7.77
C ASP A 48 -2.37 -4.02 -8.53
N ARG A 49 -3.62 -3.84 -8.08
CA ARG A 49 -4.55 -2.89 -8.72
C ARG A 49 -4.09 -1.45 -8.55
N ALA A 50 -3.63 -1.08 -7.35
CA ALA A 50 -3.13 0.26 -7.09
C ALA A 50 -1.86 0.56 -7.88
N GLU A 51 -0.91 -0.39 -7.95
CA GLU A 51 0.32 -0.22 -8.74
C GLU A 51 0.00 -0.06 -10.21
N SER A 52 -0.94 -0.84 -10.73
CA SER A 52 -1.38 -0.75 -12.12
C SER A 52 -1.92 0.64 -12.43
N GLU A 53 -2.75 1.18 -11.54
CA GLU A 53 -3.31 2.52 -11.68
C GLU A 53 -2.21 3.59 -11.70
N LEU A 54 -1.27 3.49 -10.76
CA LEU A 54 -0.18 4.46 -10.66
C LEU A 54 0.76 4.38 -11.86
N TYR A 55 1.04 3.18 -12.33
CA TYR A 55 1.86 2.97 -13.53
C TYR A 55 1.21 3.62 -14.75
N GLU A 56 -0.10 3.41 -14.93
CA GLU A 56 -0.85 4.00 -16.03
C GLU A 56 -0.89 5.53 -15.97
N ARG A 57 -0.78 6.09 -14.78
CA ARG A 57 -0.70 7.54 -14.59
C ARG A 57 0.71 8.11 -14.76
N GLY A 58 1.67 7.29 -15.18
CA GLY A 58 3.04 7.71 -15.44
C GLY A 58 3.95 7.76 -14.24
N CYS A 59 3.56 7.13 -13.13
CA CYS A 59 4.42 7.08 -11.95
C CYS A 59 5.57 6.11 -12.18
N ASN A 60 6.78 6.54 -11.82
CA ASN A 60 7.97 5.69 -11.89
C ASN A 60 8.53 5.34 -10.51
N ARG A 61 7.91 5.86 -9.46
CA ARG A 61 8.26 5.57 -8.07
C ARG A 61 6.98 5.55 -7.24
N ILE A 62 6.87 4.57 -6.36
CA ILE A 62 5.73 4.45 -5.46
C ILE A 62 6.25 4.42 -4.04
N THR A 63 5.63 5.21 -3.16
CA THR A 63 5.95 5.25 -1.74
C THR A 63 4.77 4.81 -0.91
N LEU A 64 5.04 4.34 0.29
CA LEU A 64 4.04 4.10 1.32
C LEU A 64 4.64 4.39 2.69
N ASP A 65 3.78 4.70 3.65
CA ASP A 65 4.18 4.92 5.02
C ASP A 65 3.54 3.86 5.91
N THR A 66 4.29 3.39 6.91
CA THR A 66 3.78 2.46 7.90
C THR A 66 4.17 2.94 9.30
N THR A 67 3.24 2.77 10.26
CA THR A 67 3.45 3.28 11.62
C THR A 67 4.38 2.41 12.43
N GLU A 68 4.24 1.09 12.31
CA GLU A 68 5.15 0.15 12.98
C GLU A 68 5.49 -0.98 12.04
N PRO A 69 6.78 -1.20 11.77
CA PRO A 69 7.18 -2.27 10.87
C PRO A 69 7.00 -3.63 11.54
N LEU A 70 5.81 -4.19 11.42
CA LEU A 70 5.58 -5.58 11.79
C LEU A 70 6.30 -6.48 10.78
N LYS A 71 6.95 -7.52 11.27
CA LYS A 71 7.71 -8.44 10.39
C LYS A 71 6.90 -8.91 9.20
N ARG A 72 5.63 -9.20 9.40
CA ARG A 72 4.73 -9.69 8.36
C ARG A 72 4.51 -8.64 7.27
N ALA A 73 4.29 -7.39 7.67
CA ALA A 73 4.10 -6.28 6.74
C ALA A 73 5.39 -5.98 5.98
N ILE A 74 6.53 -5.98 6.66
CA ILE A 74 7.84 -5.78 6.02
C ILE A 74 8.08 -6.84 4.95
N ARG A 75 7.84 -8.11 5.25
CA ARG A 75 8.01 -9.19 4.29
C ARG A 75 7.12 -9.02 3.08
N PHE A 76 5.87 -8.57 3.30
CA PHE A 76 4.93 -8.31 2.21
C PHE A 76 5.45 -7.20 1.30
N TYR A 77 5.91 -6.09 1.88
CA TYR A 77 6.45 -4.97 1.10
C TYR A 77 7.72 -5.39 0.36
N GLU A 78 8.64 -6.09 1.01
CA GLU A 78 9.89 -6.52 0.40
C GLU A 78 9.66 -7.50 -0.75
N ARG A 79 8.72 -8.44 -0.59
CA ARG A 79 8.35 -9.37 -1.67
C ARG A 79 7.82 -8.64 -2.90
N ASN A 80 7.25 -7.47 -2.70
CA ASN A 80 6.68 -6.67 -3.78
C ASN A 80 7.65 -5.60 -4.29
N GLY A 81 8.91 -5.65 -3.88
CA GLY A 81 9.96 -4.76 -4.40
C GLY A 81 10.11 -3.45 -3.65
N PHE A 82 9.45 -3.28 -2.52
CA PHE A 82 9.59 -2.08 -1.69
C PHE A 82 10.79 -2.23 -0.75
N CYS A 83 11.51 -1.12 -0.56
CA CYS A 83 12.63 -1.05 0.37
C CYS A 83 12.46 0.16 1.27
N ALA A 84 12.92 0.04 2.51
CA ALA A 84 12.93 1.16 3.44
C ALA A 84 13.87 2.24 2.91
N THR A 85 13.41 3.50 2.94
CA THR A 85 14.21 4.63 2.43
C THR A 85 15.08 5.25 3.52
N GLY A 86 14.83 4.93 4.79
CA GLY A 86 15.47 5.57 5.93
C GLY A 86 14.78 6.84 6.37
N ARG A 87 13.79 7.32 5.62
CA ARG A 87 13.03 8.51 5.98
C ARG A 87 11.96 8.17 7.01
N THR A 88 11.88 8.99 8.05
CA THR A 88 10.85 8.86 9.09
C THR A 88 10.17 10.20 9.28
N GLU A 89 8.90 10.19 9.68
CA GLU A 89 8.15 11.38 10.04
C GLU A 89 7.45 11.14 11.36
N ASP A 90 7.24 12.24 12.11
CA ASP A 90 6.44 12.19 13.32
C ASP A 90 4.99 12.56 12.96
N PHE A 91 4.06 11.68 13.31
CA PHE A 91 2.64 11.88 13.04
C PHE A 91 1.89 11.70 14.36
N PHE A 92 1.56 12.83 14.99
CA PHE A 92 0.86 12.86 16.28
C PHE A 92 1.49 11.94 17.33
N GLY A 93 2.83 11.99 17.44
CA GLY A 93 3.58 11.17 18.39
C GLY A 93 3.91 9.77 17.92
N MET A 94 3.45 9.37 16.72
CA MET A 94 3.80 8.08 16.12
C MET A 94 4.84 8.29 15.03
N SER A 95 5.82 7.39 14.95
CA SER A 95 6.80 7.43 13.87
C SER A 95 6.23 6.74 12.63
N LEU A 96 6.33 7.42 11.48
CA LEU A 96 6.01 6.85 10.19
C LEU A 96 7.31 6.50 9.49
N TYR A 97 7.38 5.29 8.93
CA TYR A 97 8.55 4.80 8.19
C TYR A 97 8.19 4.70 6.72
N GLU A 98 9.01 5.28 5.86
CA GLU A 98 8.77 5.28 4.43
C GLU A 98 9.40 4.07 3.74
N TYR A 99 8.63 3.43 2.88
CA TYR A 99 9.09 2.42 1.95
C TYR A 99 8.86 2.90 0.53
N ALA A 100 9.73 2.53 -0.39
CA ALA A 100 9.62 2.95 -1.78
C ALA A 100 9.97 1.82 -2.74
N LYS A 101 9.36 1.89 -3.92
CA LYS A 101 9.62 0.99 -5.05
C LYS A 101 9.75 1.83 -6.32
N ARG A 102 10.73 1.50 -7.16
CA ARG A 102 10.90 2.13 -8.47
C ARG A 102 10.60 1.13 -9.58
N TYR A 103 10.07 1.66 -10.66
CA TYR A 103 9.86 0.90 -11.89
C TYR A 103 11.00 1.13 -12.85
#